data_21e51dd30e6f56ac6836bd4d25813dee
#
_entry.id   21e51dd30e6f56ac6836bd4d25813dee
#
_cell.length_a   1.000
_cell.length_b   1.000
_cell.length_c   1.000
_cell.angle_alpha   90.00
_cell.angle_beta   90.00
_cell.angle_gamma   90.00
#
_symmetry.space_group_name_H-M   'P 1'
#
loop_
_entity.id
_entity.type
_entity.pdbx_description
1 polymer ?
#
loop_
_entity_poly.entity_id
_entity_poly.type
_entity_poly.pdbx_seq_one_letter_code
_entity_poly.pdbx_strand_id
1 'polypeptide(L)'
;RRPPRSTLFPYTTLFRSDTTTRIGKRAFENCSSLANIAIPETVTQIDDAAFAGCRILTNFTMPESVAEVGGGVFYDCAGLVSIKLSDNLAALPYYSYIDSNSQANTKGFFEGCTSLKAIALPENLTQVDMYAFQNCMALENVGLPKGLTAIRDAAFNNCVGITDVYFGGSEEAWNSVDIESYNDAVEDAAMHYNSVYEDPATTTTTTAETTTTTTETTTTTETTTAETTTETTATETTTETSTETTVTTVTVTTTTTTTTEPETPSYPKGDLDNDGKIDTSDIFAAMVYVAYKGAGLDSGATPEQIAAADIDGDGKVDSTDIYYMLYYVALHGAGQKVSWDYVIS
;
A
#
# COMPACT_ATOMS: atom_id res chain seq x y z
N ARG A 1 32.71 -11.35 -13.22
CA ARG A 1 31.84 -11.50 -14.41
C ARG A 1 30.45 -11.12 -13.99
N ARG A 2 29.91 -10.01 -14.50
CA ARG A 2 28.49 -9.66 -14.34
C ARG A 2 27.65 -10.76 -15.00
N PRO A 3 26.57 -11.25 -14.37
CA PRO A 3 25.62 -12.11 -15.06
C PRO A 3 25.00 -11.35 -16.23
N PRO A 4 24.56 -12.04 -17.29
CA PRO A 4 23.92 -11.40 -18.43
C PRO A 4 22.63 -10.72 -17.95
N ARG A 5 22.36 -9.50 -18.45
CA ARG A 5 21.10 -8.79 -18.22
C ARG A 5 19.98 -9.66 -18.77
N SER A 6 19.31 -10.36 -17.88
CA SER A 6 18.16 -11.17 -18.25
C SER A 6 16.96 -10.27 -18.43
N THR A 7 16.46 -10.22 -19.66
CA THR A 7 15.22 -9.54 -20.07
C THR A 7 13.96 -10.33 -19.65
N LEU A 8 14.05 -11.13 -18.62
CA LEU A 8 13.02 -12.08 -18.23
C LEU A 8 12.65 -11.87 -16.76
N PHE A 9 11.84 -10.83 -16.46
CA PHE A 9 10.86 -10.86 -15.36
C PHE A 9 10.07 -9.54 -15.37
N PRO A 10 8.87 -9.51 -15.95
CA PRO A 10 8.02 -8.32 -15.89
C PRO A 10 7.21 -8.19 -14.60
N TYR A 11 7.50 -8.94 -13.53
CA TYR A 11 6.54 -9.13 -12.44
C TYR A 11 7.19 -9.09 -11.07
N THR A 12 6.40 -8.78 -10.07
CA THR A 12 6.65 -8.63 -8.64
C THR A 12 7.92 -9.33 -8.17
N THR A 13 8.99 -8.58 -7.92
CA THR A 13 10.20 -9.14 -7.32
C THR A 13 9.93 -9.30 -5.82
N LEU A 14 9.50 -10.47 -5.42
CA LEU A 14 9.42 -10.86 -4.02
C LEU A 14 10.84 -11.04 -3.47
N PHE A 15 11.19 -10.24 -2.49
CA PHE A 15 12.37 -10.53 -1.66
C PHE A 15 12.11 -11.81 -0.87
N ARG A 16 12.81 -12.88 -1.21
CA ARG A 16 12.68 -14.19 -0.57
C ARG A 16 13.43 -14.32 0.76
N SER A 17 13.79 -13.25 1.40
CA SER A 17 14.62 -13.33 2.60
C SER A 17 13.99 -12.48 3.72
N ASP A 18 13.40 -13.16 4.71
CA ASP A 18 13.01 -12.57 5.99
C ASP A 18 14.20 -11.98 6.76
N THR A 19 15.40 -12.04 6.16
CA THR A 19 16.64 -11.51 6.70
C THR A 19 17.17 -10.30 5.92
N THR A 20 16.49 -9.87 4.84
CA THR A 20 16.90 -8.70 4.08
C THR A 20 16.61 -7.44 4.88
N THR A 21 17.65 -6.73 5.29
CA THR A 21 17.52 -5.47 6.05
C THR A 21 17.88 -4.24 5.21
N ARG A 22 18.43 -4.42 4.01
CA ARG A 22 18.89 -3.32 3.17
C ARG A 22 18.70 -3.60 1.68
N ILE A 23 18.23 -2.59 0.96
CA ILE A 23 18.25 -2.56 -0.50
C ILE A 23 19.45 -1.74 -0.94
N GLY A 24 20.41 -2.41 -1.59
CA GLY A 24 21.70 -1.80 -1.93
C GLY A 24 21.58 -0.75 -3.04
N LYS A 25 22.62 0.06 -3.15
CA LYS A 25 22.77 1.10 -4.17
C LYS A 25 22.53 0.57 -5.57
N ARG A 26 21.58 1.20 -6.31
CA ARG A 26 21.22 0.85 -7.69
C ARG A 26 20.73 -0.59 -7.88
N ALA A 27 20.18 -1.21 -6.82
CA ALA A 27 19.79 -2.62 -6.85
C ALA A 27 18.80 -2.93 -7.98
N PHE A 28 17.84 -2.02 -8.24
CA PHE A 28 16.83 -2.11 -9.30
C PHE A 28 16.97 -0.99 -10.34
N GLU A 29 18.12 -0.31 -10.40
CA GLU A 29 18.31 0.78 -11.36
C GLU A 29 18.03 0.33 -12.79
N ASN A 30 17.16 1.08 -13.50
CA ASN A 30 16.73 0.80 -14.88
C ASN A 30 16.05 -0.57 -15.06
N CYS A 31 15.42 -1.11 -14.02
CA CYS A 31 14.54 -2.25 -14.14
C CYS A 31 13.23 -1.82 -14.83
N SER A 32 13.29 -1.57 -16.15
CA SER A 32 12.20 -1.00 -16.95
C SER A 32 10.97 -1.90 -17.07
N SER A 33 11.03 -3.14 -16.61
CA SER A 33 9.92 -4.10 -16.56
C SER A 33 9.40 -4.35 -15.16
N LEU A 34 9.87 -3.59 -14.15
CA LEU A 34 9.41 -3.71 -12.76
C LEU A 34 8.14 -2.88 -12.59
N ALA A 35 6.97 -3.55 -12.60
CA ALA A 35 5.68 -2.88 -12.44
C ALA A 35 5.28 -2.70 -10.97
N ASN A 36 5.56 -3.71 -10.14
CA ASN A 36 5.25 -3.71 -8.71
C ASN A 36 6.37 -4.39 -7.93
N ILE A 37 6.52 -4.02 -6.67
CA ILE A 37 7.46 -4.65 -5.74
C ILE A 37 6.94 -4.52 -4.31
N ALA A 38 6.93 -5.61 -3.57
CA ALA A 38 6.66 -5.60 -2.13
C ALA A 38 7.98 -5.58 -1.36
N ILE A 39 8.14 -4.63 -0.47
CA ILE A 39 9.32 -4.49 0.38
C ILE A 39 9.01 -5.10 1.75
N PRO A 40 9.81 -6.08 2.23
CA PRO A 40 9.61 -6.68 3.54
C PRO A 40 9.77 -5.68 4.69
N GLU A 41 9.01 -5.88 5.76
CA GLU A 41 9.10 -5.09 7.00
C GLU A 41 10.44 -5.25 7.74
N THR A 42 11.30 -6.13 7.28
CA THR A 42 12.68 -6.28 7.80
C THR A 42 13.64 -5.27 7.19
N VAL A 43 13.26 -4.61 6.09
CA VAL A 43 14.12 -3.61 5.42
C VAL A 43 14.09 -2.31 6.21
N THR A 44 15.26 -1.87 6.65
CA THR A 44 15.46 -0.62 7.40
C THR A 44 16.15 0.47 6.60
N GLN A 45 16.77 0.09 5.45
CA GLN A 45 17.54 1.01 4.62
C GLN A 45 17.36 0.75 3.13
N ILE A 46 17.20 1.83 2.35
CA ILE A 46 17.18 1.82 0.88
C ILE A 46 18.24 2.80 0.37
N ASP A 47 19.23 2.30 -0.36
CA ASP A 47 20.39 3.10 -0.78
C ASP A 47 20.15 3.94 -2.05
N ASP A 48 21.17 4.74 -2.41
CA ASP A 48 21.14 5.65 -3.57
C ASP A 48 20.68 4.96 -4.87
N ALA A 49 19.76 5.63 -5.57
CA ALA A 49 19.26 5.25 -6.89
C ALA A 49 18.71 3.80 -6.93
N ALA A 50 18.25 3.25 -5.79
CA ALA A 50 17.88 1.84 -5.69
C ALA A 50 16.80 1.44 -6.71
N PHE A 51 15.85 2.30 -7.01
CA PHE A 51 14.76 2.11 -7.98
C PHE A 51 14.81 3.08 -9.15
N ALA A 52 15.90 3.86 -9.31
CA ALA A 52 16.01 4.85 -10.36
C ALA A 52 15.74 4.26 -11.75
N GLY A 53 14.89 4.90 -12.55
CA GLY A 53 14.56 4.46 -13.91
C GLY A 53 13.63 3.24 -13.97
N CYS A 54 12.92 2.88 -12.90
CA CYS A 54 11.85 1.89 -12.93
C CYS A 54 10.57 2.50 -13.53
N ARG A 55 10.56 2.64 -14.86
CA ARG A 55 9.59 3.49 -15.58
C ARG A 55 8.17 2.98 -15.64
N ILE A 56 7.92 1.71 -15.33
CA ILE A 56 6.55 1.15 -15.27
C ILE A 56 6.14 0.79 -13.84
N LEU A 57 6.94 1.13 -12.83
CA LEU A 57 6.55 1.03 -11.42
C LEU A 57 5.42 2.03 -11.16
N THR A 58 4.21 1.53 -10.86
CA THR A 58 3.02 2.37 -10.73
C THR A 58 2.71 2.77 -9.30
N ASN A 59 2.89 1.85 -8.38
CA ASN A 59 2.61 2.06 -6.96
C ASN A 59 3.77 1.54 -6.12
N PHE A 60 4.05 2.22 -5.02
CA PHE A 60 5.08 1.78 -4.08
C PHE A 60 4.64 2.07 -2.65
N THR A 61 4.76 1.08 -1.78
CA THR A 61 4.58 1.24 -0.33
C THR A 61 5.91 1.00 0.35
N MET A 62 6.41 2.02 1.03
CA MET A 62 7.62 1.91 1.84
C MET A 62 7.21 1.43 3.24
N PRO A 63 7.80 0.32 3.74
CA PRO A 63 7.52 -0.16 5.09
C PRO A 63 7.92 0.86 6.15
N GLU A 64 7.19 0.89 7.26
CA GLU A 64 7.52 1.79 8.38
C GLU A 64 8.86 1.45 9.07
N SER A 65 9.40 0.27 8.81
CA SER A 65 10.76 -0.11 9.24
C SER A 65 11.87 0.69 8.57
N VAL A 66 11.60 1.29 7.38
CA VAL A 66 12.60 2.07 6.64
C VAL A 66 12.77 3.44 7.31
N ALA A 67 13.93 3.66 7.90
CA ALA A 67 14.31 4.93 8.54
C ALA A 67 15.41 5.67 7.79
N GLU A 68 16.12 4.99 6.89
CA GLU A 68 17.22 5.58 6.13
C GLU A 68 17.03 5.36 4.62
N VAL A 69 17.13 6.45 3.86
CA VAL A 69 17.08 6.41 2.39
C VAL A 69 18.28 7.15 1.80
N GLY A 70 18.79 6.63 0.70
CA GLY A 70 19.81 7.30 -0.11
C GLY A 70 19.21 8.32 -1.05
N GLY A 71 20.06 8.97 -1.83
CA GLY A 71 19.64 9.99 -2.80
C GLY A 71 19.08 9.39 -4.09
N GLY A 72 18.12 10.09 -4.72
CA GLY A 72 17.60 9.77 -6.04
C GLY A 72 16.95 8.39 -6.14
N VAL A 73 16.38 7.88 -5.05
CA VAL A 73 15.86 6.49 -4.98
C VAL A 73 14.86 6.22 -6.10
N PHE A 74 13.94 7.16 -6.39
CA PHE A 74 12.91 7.03 -7.41
C PHE A 74 13.13 7.96 -8.61
N TYR A 75 14.37 8.41 -8.83
CA TYR A 75 14.70 9.22 -10.00
C TYR A 75 14.23 8.56 -11.30
N ASP A 76 13.55 9.31 -12.20
CA ASP A 76 13.03 8.86 -13.50
C ASP A 76 12.07 7.63 -13.41
N CYS A 77 11.32 7.49 -12.30
CA CYS A 77 10.22 6.54 -12.20
C CYS A 77 8.96 7.14 -12.83
N ALA A 78 8.99 7.32 -14.16
CA ALA A 78 7.96 8.08 -14.89
C ALA A 78 6.54 7.51 -14.78
N GLY A 79 6.39 6.21 -14.52
CA GLY A 79 5.10 5.55 -14.34
C GLY A 79 4.56 5.59 -12.92
N LEU A 80 5.31 6.11 -11.94
CA LEU A 80 4.89 6.13 -10.54
C LEU A 80 3.71 7.08 -10.35
N VAL A 81 2.56 6.54 -9.98
CA VAL A 81 1.30 7.27 -9.79
C VAL A 81 1.06 7.60 -8.33
N SER A 82 1.37 6.65 -7.43
CA SER A 82 1.12 6.74 -6.00
C SER A 82 2.29 6.12 -5.22
N ILE A 83 2.64 6.75 -4.10
CA ILE A 83 3.65 6.25 -3.17
C ILE A 83 3.26 6.57 -1.74
N LYS A 84 3.33 5.56 -0.86
CA LYS A 84 3.34 5.77 0.58
C LYS A 84 4.78 5.72 1.07
N LEU A 85 5.24 6.82 1.68
CA LEU A 85 6.53 6.90 2.37
C LEU A 85 6.40 6.38 3.81
N SER A 86 7.53 5.96 4.40
CA SER A 86 7.61 5.67 5.83
C SER A 86 7.57 6.96 6.63
N ASP A 87 6.77 6.99 7.69
CA ASP A 87 6.68 8.13 8.62
C ASP A 87 7.98 8.34 9.42
N ASN A 88 8.89 7.36 9.40
CA ASN A 88 10.18 7.43 10.08
C ASN A 88 11.27 8.16 9.27
N LEU A 89 11.00 8.58 8.04
CA LEU A 89 11.97 9.32 7.23
C LEU A 89 12.13 10.77 7.72
N ALA A 90 13.39 11.20 7.84
CA ALA A 90 13.75 12.57 8.19
C ALA A 90 14.32 13.37 7.01
N ALA A 91 14.58 12.74 5.87
CA ALA A 91 15.12 13.37 4.67
C ALA A 91 14.73 12.59 3.40
N LEU A 92 14.69 13.30 2.27
CA LEU A 92 14.57 12.76 0.90
C LEU A 92 15.77 13.28 0.08
N PRO A 93 16.96 12.70 0.27
CA PRO A 93 18.19 13.28 -0.23
C PRO A 93 18.32 13.19 -1.75
N TYR A 94 19.06 14.12 -2.32
CA TYR A 94 19.48 14.06 -3.71
C TYR A 94 20.70 13.15 -3.88
N TYR A 95 20.90 12.62 -5.09
CA TYR A 95 22.03 11.79 -5.48
C TYR A 95 22.97 12.56 -6.39
N SER A 96 24.22 12.72 -5.96
CA SER A 96 25.25 13.34 -6.80
C SER A 96 26.30 12.33 -7.24
N TYR A 97 26.68 12.42 -8.51
CA TYR A 97 27.73 11.57 -9.09
C TYR A 97 28.50 12.31 -10.19
N ILE A 98 29.71 11.87 -10.45
CA ILE A 98 30.51 12.31 -11.58
C ILE A 98 30.30 11.31 -12.73
N ASP A 99 29.85 11.80 -13.87
CA ASP A 99 29.67 10.96 -15.05
C ASP A 99 30.98 10.64 -15.78
N SER A 100 30.88 9.86 -16.86
CA SER A 100 32.06 9.47 -17.68
C SER A 100 32.76 10.65 -18.37
N ASN A 101 32.10 11.81 -18.45
CA ASN A 101 32.63 13.05 -19.06
C ASN A 101 33.20 14.01 -18.01
N SER A 102 33.35 13.54 -16.74
CA SER A 102 33.79 14.33 -15.59
C SER A 102 32.82 15.48 -15.26
N GLN A 103 31.53 15.33 -15.62
CA GLN A 103 30.49 16.28 -15.28
C GLN A 103 29.85 15.87 -13.94
N ALA A 104 29.67 16.82 -13.01
CA ALA A 104 28.88 16.62 -11.83
C ALA A 104 27.39 16.59 -12.20
N ASN A 105 26.70 15.55 -11.80
CA ASN A 105 25.27 15.37 -12.00
C ASN A 105 24.58 15.20 -10.65
N THR A 106 23.46 15.89 -10.47
CA THR A 106 22.63 15.79 -9.28
C THR A 106 21.24 15.28 -9.69
N LYS A 107 20.69 14.37 -8.93
CA LYS A 107 19.39 13.76 -9.16
C LYS A 107 18.54 13.87 -7.90
N GLY A 108 17.37 14.48 -8.04
CA GLY A 108 16.39 14.59 -6.98
C GLY A 108 15.74 13.25 -6.64
N PHE A 109 15.14 13.15 -5.46
CA PHE A 109 14.58 11.90 -4.94
C PHE A 109 13.48 11.34 -5.85
N PHE A 110 12.55 12.20 -6.32
CA PHE A 110 11.46 11.91 -7.25
C PHE A 110 11.60 12.65 -8.60
N GLU A 111 12.77 13.20 -8.90
CA GLU A 111 12.95 13.93 -10.16
C GLU A 111 12.52 13.08 -11.34
N GLY A 112 11.61 13.59 -12.18
CA GLY A 112 11.12 12.90 -13.37
C GLY A 112 10.02 11.87 -13.12
N CYS A 113 9.40 11.84 -11.94
CA CYS A 113 8.19 11.04 -11.66
C CYS A 113 6.97 11.72 -12.30
N THR A 114 6.90 11.71 -13.64
CA THR A 114 5.95 12.52 -14.42
C THR A 114 4.48 12.12 -14.25
N SER A 115 4.19 10.94 -13.71
CA SER A 115 2.83 10.44 -13.46
C SER A 115 2.40 10.56 -12.00
N LEU A 116 3.27 10.99 -11.08
CA LEU A 116 2.96 11.13 -9.66
C LEU A 116 1.90 12.21 -9.46
N LYS A 117 0.75 11.84 -8.90
CA LYS A 117 -0.40 12.75 -8.76
C LYS A 117 -0.47 13.46 -7.44
N ALA A 118 -0.06 12.80 -6.38
CA ALA A 118 -0.11 13.35 -5.05
C ALA A 118 0.98 12.76 -4.17
N ILE A 119 1.36 13.49 -3.14
CA ILE A 119 2.33 13.05 -2.15
C ILE A 119 2.01 13.65 -0.78
N ALA A 120 2.04 12.83 0.27
CA ALA A 120 2.13 13.28 1.65
C ALA A 120 3.56 13.08 2.14
N LEU A 121 4.21 14.14 2.58
CA LEU A 121 5.56 14.06 3.12
C LEU A 121 5.54 13.69 4.60
N PRO A 122 6.50 12.88 5.08
CA PRO A 122 6.60 12.45 6.47
C PRO A 122 6.68 13.63 7.45
N GLU A 123 6.03 13.48 8.62
CA GLU A 123 5.98 14.51 9.66
C GLU A 123 7.36 14.89 10.25
N ASN A 124 8.33 13.99 10.15
CA ASN A 124 9.69 14.22 10.61
C ASN A 124 10.57 15.00 9.61
N LEU A 125 10.06 15.27 8.41
CA LEU A 125 10.81 15.98 7.38
C LEU A 125 10.88 17.48 7.72
N THR A 126 12.08 18.02 7.76
CA THR A 126 12.31 19.45 8.05
C THR A 126 12.69 20.27 6.83
N GLN A 127 13.06 19.61 5.74
CA GLN A 127 13.35 20.27 4.46
C GLN A 127 12.98 19.39 3.27
N VAL A 128 12.62 20.01 2.17
CA VAL A 128 12.53 19.38 0.85
C VAL A 128 13.83 19.69 0.12
N ASP A 129 14.61 18.67 -0.21
CA ASP A 129 15.93 18.84 -0.80
C ASP A 129 15.87 19.28 -2.28
N MET A 130 17.01 19.75 -2.79
CA MET A 130 17.20 20.23 -4.16
C MET A 130 16.73 19.20 -5.17
N TYR A 131 15.94 19.65 -6.16
CA TYR A 131 15.39 18.84 -7.27
C TYR A 131 14.45 17.69 -6.83
N ALA A 132 14.02 17.64 -5.57
CA ALA A 132 13.32 16.47 -5.01
C ALA A 132 12.14 16.02 -5.87
N PHE A 133 11.36 16.94 -6.43
CA PHE A 133 10.19 16.71 -7.29
C PHE A 133 10.33 17.37 -8.68
N GLN A 134 11.54 17.76 -9.09
CA GLN A 134 11.71 18.40 -10.38
C GLN A 134 11.09 17.56 -11.51
N ASN A 135 10.30 18.19 -12.38
CA ASN A 135 9.57 17.55 -13.49
C ASN A 135 8.47 16.54 -13.07
N CYS A 136 7.93 16.63 -11.88
CA CYS A 136 6.72 15.89 -11.50
C CYS A 136 5.47 16.59 -12.07
N MET A 137 5.29 16.54 -13.39
CA MET A 137 4.31 17.38 -14.11
C MET A 137 2.84 17.07 -13.80
N ALA A 138 2.53 15.84 -13.35
CA ALA A 138 1.17 15.44 -12.97
C ALA A 138 0.88 15.61 -11.48
N LEU A 139 1.82 16.15 -10.69
CA LEU A 139 1.65 16.34 -9.26
C LEU A 139 0.63 17.45 -9.00
N GLU A 140 -0.52 17.10 -8.45
CA GLU A 140 -1.66 17.99 -8.19
C GLU A 140 -1.72 18.44 -6.73
N ASN A 141 -1.47 17.49 -5.79
CA ASN A 141 -1.62 17.70 -4.36
C ASN A 141 -0.34 17.39 -3.61
N VAL A 142 0.08 18.31 -2.74
CA VAL A 142 1.30 18.16 -1.94
C VAL A 142 0.99 18.38 -0.46
N GLY A 143 1.19 17.34 0.37
CA GLY A 143 1.14 17.43 1.83
C GLY A 143 2.51 17.72 2.40
N LEU A 144 2.65 18.84 3.10
CA LEU A 144 3.88 19.30 3.72
C LEU A 144 3.76 19.27 5.25
N PRO A 145 4.75 18.70 5.98
CA PRO A 145 4.69 18.58 7.42
C PRO A 145 4.82 19.95 8.12
N LYS A 146 4.20 20.08 9.29
CA LYS A 146 4.22 21.30 10.10
C LYS A 146 5.63 21.73 10.54
N GLY A 147 6.58 20.79 10.58
CA GLY A 147 7.98 21.02 10.96
C GLY A 147 8.88 21.49 9.83
N LEU A 148 8.33 21.71 8.62
CA LEU A 148 9.10 22.13 7.47
C LEU A 148 9.69 23.53 7.68
N THR A 149 10.99 23.66 7.43
CA THR A 149 11.74 24.92 7.58
C THR A 149 12.33 25.42 6.27
N ALA A 150 12.48 24.55 5.27
CA ALA A 150 13.06 24.93 3.98
C ALA A 150 12.55 24.09 2.80
N ILE A 151 12.41 24.75 1.64
CA ILE A 151 12.26 24.15 0.33
C ILE A 151 13.46 24.61 -0.51
N ARG A 152 14.34 23.68 -0.88
CA ARG A 152 15.61 23.97 -1.52
C ARG A 152 15.45 24.26 -3.03
N ASP A 153 16.51 24.72 -3.65
CA ASP A 153 16.55 25.17 -5.04
C ASP A 153 15.94 24.15 -5.99
N ALA A 154 14.99 24.58 -6.81
CA ALA A 154 14.29 23.78 -7.83
C ALA A 154 13.64 22.48 -7.32
N ALA A 155 13.30 22.40 -6.02
CA ALA A 155 12.67 21.20 -5.44
C ALA A 155 11.37 20.84 -6.17
N PHE A 156 10.55 21.83 -6.56
CA PHE A 156 9.30 21.68 -7.32
C PHE A 156 9.36 22.31 -8.71
N ASN A 157 10.56 22.47 -9.27
CA ASN A 157 10.71 23.07 -10.58
C ASN A 157 9.97 22.24 -11.66
N ASN A 158 9.19 22.91 -12.51
CA ASN A 158 8.37 22.29 -13.55
C ASN A 158 7.31 21.30 -13.03
N CYS A 159 6.81 21.51 -11.82
CA CYS A 159 5.63 20.81 -11.28
C CYS A 159 4.35 21.56 -11.63
N VAL A 160 4.10 21.72 -12.93
CA VAL A 160 3.03 22.59 -13.48
C VAL A 160 1.60 22.12 -13.13
N GLY A 161 1.46 20.92 -12.59
CA GLY A 161 0.17 20.34 -12.19
C GLY A 161 -0.26 20.73 -10.78
N ILE A 162 0.62 21.30 -9.93
CA ILE A 162 0.29 21.60 -8.54
C ILE A 162 -0.84 22.64 -8.47
N THR A 163 -1.93 22.25 -7.83
CA THR A 163 -3.08 23.11 -7.56
C THR A 163 -3.26 23.39 -6.07
N ASP A 164 -2.97 22.41 -5.23
CA ASP A 164 -3.25 22.46 -3.80
C ASP A 164 -2.03 22.00 -2.97
N VAL A 165 -1.68 22.83 -1.97
CA VAL A 165 -0.64 22.53 -0.99
C VAL A 165 -1.26 22.51 0.40
N TYR A 166 -1.12 21.38 1.10
CA TYR A 166 -1.64 21.13 2.43
C TYR A 166 -0.47 21.23 3.41
N PHE A 167 -0.40 22.33 4.16
CA PHE A 167 0.64 22.53 5.14
C PHE A 167 0.13 22.26 6.57
N GLY A 168 0.78 21.35 7.27
CA GLY A 168 0.40 20.95 8.64
C GLY A 168 0.54 22.05 9.70
N GLY A 169 1.25 23.13 9.40
CA GLY A 169 1.46 24.31 10.25
C GLY A 169 0.51 25.47 9.95
N SER A 170 0.61 26.54 10.74
CA SER A 170 -0.16 27.77 10.51
C SER A 170 0.40 28.59 9.35
N GLU A 171 -0.34 29.60 8.90
CA GLU A 171 0.11 30.57 7.91
C GLU A 171 1.37 31.33 8.36
N GLU A 172 1.47 31.69 9.64
CA GLU A 172 2.66 32.36 10.18
C GLU A 172 3.90 31.46 10.15
N ALA A 173 3.70 30.13 10.36
CA ALA A 173 4.77 29.15 10.23
C ALA A 173 5.21 29.02 8.77
N TRP A 174 4.26 28.98 7.82
CA TRP A 174 4.55 28.96 6.39
C TRP A 174 5.37 30.17 5.94
N ASN A 175 4.99 31.36 6.36
CA ASN A 175 5.69 32.59 6.05
C ASN A 175 7.14 32.62 6.59
N SER A 176 7.51 31.67 7.44
CA SER A 176 8.86 31.50 7.98
C SER A 176 9.67 30.40 7.30
N VAL A 177 9.06 29.66 6.35
CA VAL A 177 9.75 28.64 5.56
C VAL A 177 10.67 29.34 4.56
N ASP A 178 11.93 28.89 4.51
CA ASP A 178 12.92 29.38 3.55
C ASP A 178 12.67 28.68 2.19
N ILE A 179 12.08 29.41 1.24
CA ILE A 179 11.77 28.88 -0.11
C ILE A 179 12.81 29.46 -1.07
N GLU A 180 13.69 28.58 -1.56
CA GLU A 180 14.73 28.93 -2.52
C GLU A 180 14.15 29.00 -3.97
N SER A 181 15.01 29.39 -4.94
CA SER A 181 14.59 29.68 -6.33
C SER A 181 13.92 28.48 -7.04
N TYR A 182 13.12 28.81 -8.06
CA TYR A 182 12.43 27.84 -8.95
C TYR A 182 11.41 26.94 -8.27
N ASN A 183 10.73 27.46 -7.24
CA ASN A 183 9.65 26.78 -6.53
C ASN A 183 8.29 27.46 -6.71
N ASP A 184 8.13 28.28 -7.75
CA ASP A 184 6.90 29.04 -8.04
C ASP A 184 5.64 28.19 -7.99
N ALA A 185 5.73 26.91 -8.42
CA ALA A 185 4.58 26.00 -8.42
C ALA A 185 3.95 25.76 -7.03
N VAL A 186 4.74 25.84 -5.95
CA VAL A 186 4.23 25.71 -4.57
C VAL A 186 3.78 27.04 -4.02
N GLU A 187 4.39 28.16 -4.46
CA GLU A 187 4.06 29.51 -4.03
C GLU A 187 2.76 30.01 -4.67
N ASP A 188 2.48 29.59 -5.92
CA ASP A 188 1.28 29.95 -6.68
C ASP A 188 0.06 29.05 -6.38
N ALA A 189 0.23 27.94 -5.65
CA ALA A 189 -0.82 26.99 -5.36
C ALA A 189 -1.82 27.49 -4.31
N ALA A 190 -3.01 26.87 -4.27
CA ALA A 190 -3.96 27.05 -3.21
C ALA A 190 -3.44 26.47 -1.89
N MET A 191 -3.21 27.33 -0.88
CA MET A 191 -2.66 26.92 0.42
C MET A 191 -3.75 26.52 1.40
N HIS A 192 -3.59 25.33 2.01
CA HIS A 192 -4.45 24.81 3.08
C HIS A 192 -3.61 24.68 4.35
N TYR A 193 -3.77 25.64 5.28
CA TYR A 193 -3.02 25.65 6.54
C TYR A 193 -3.67 24.82 7.63
N ASN A 194 -2.86 24.36 8.60
CA ASN A 194 -3.28 23.46 9.68
C ASN A 194 -4.01 22.20 9.14
N SER A 195 -3.58 21.73 7.98
CA SER A 195 -4.22 20.68 7.22
C SER A 195 -3.22 19.59 6.84
N VAL A 196 -3.64 18.33 6.96
CA VAL A 196 -2.86 17.17 6.53
C VAL A 196 -3.50 16.65 5.25
N TYR A 197 -2.69 16.42 4.23
CA TYR A 197 -3.15 15.74 3.02
C TYR A 197 -3.19 14.23 3.28
N GLU A 198 -4.38 13.65 3.18
CA GLU A 198 -4.57 12.19 3.18
C GLU A 198 -4.77 11.73 1.74
N ASP A 199 -3.76 11.06 1.16
CA ASP A 199 -3.88 10.51 -0.18
C ASP A 199 -4.93 9.39 -0.20
N PRO A 200 -6.05 9.54 -0.93
CA PRO A 200 -7.07 8.51 -1.01
C PRO A 200 -6.56 7.16 -1.52
N ALA A 201 -5.47 7.15 -2.30
CA ALA A 201 -4.86 5.93 -2.82
C ALA A 201 -4.01 5.20 -1.76
N THR A 202 -3.58 5.90 -0.70
CA THR A 202 -2.78 5.33 0.40
C THR A 202 -3.61 5.05 1.65
N THR A 203 -4.86 5.52 1.69
CA THR A 203 -5.77 5.24 2.80
C THR A 203 -6.17 3.77 2.73
N THR A 204 -5.33 2.90 3.26
CA THR A 204 -5.77 1.58 3.68
C THR A 204 -6.84 1.84 4.73
N THR A 205 -8.06 1.40 4.47
CA THR A 205 -9.16 1.48 5.45
C THR A 205 -8.74 0.68 6.66
N THR A 206 -7.97 1.29 7.54
CA THR A 206 -7.89 0.83 8.92
C THR A 206 -9.27 1.15 9.47
N THR A 207 -10.17 0.17 9.38
CA THR A 207 -11.37 0.20 10.19
C THR A 207 -10.85 0.23 11.62
N ALA A 208 -10.65 1.42 12.16
CA ALA A 208 -10.52 1.58 13.59
C ALA A 208 -11.80 0.98 14.15
N GLU A 209 -11.71 -0.22 14.72
CA GLU A 209 -12.70 -0.69 15.65
C GLU A 209 -12.75 0.39 16.74
N THR A 210 -13.69 1.32 16.57
CA THR A 210 -14.13 2.16 17.65
C THR A 210 -14.78 1.19 18.63
N THR A 211 -13.97 0.71 19.56
CA THR A 211 -14.50 0.02 20.74
C THR A 211 -15.30 1.06 21.49
N THR A 212 -16.55 1.24 21.06
CA THR A 212 -17.54 1.95 21.84
C THR A 212 -17.80 1.04 23.02
N THR A 213 -17.16 1.35 24.16
CA THR A 213 -17.51 0.73 25.43
C THR A 213 -18.93 1.18 25.78
N THR A 214 -19.89 0.50 25.21
CA THR A 214 -21.30 0.62 25.64
C THR A 214 -21.37 -0.06 26.98
N THR A 215 -21.51 0.72 28.04
CA THR A 215 -21.85 0.20 29.37
C THR A 215 -23.26 -0.33 29.27
N GLU A 216 -23.43 -1.62 28.95
CA GLU A 216 -24.72 -2.29 29.00
C GLU A 216 -25.11 -2.53 30.45
N THR A 217 -26.18 -1.89 30.87
CA THR A 217 -26.85 -2.18 32.13
C THR A 217 -27.70 -3.43 31.91
N THR A 218 -27.20 -4.57 32.36
CA THR A 218 -27.91 -5.86 32.24
C THR A 218 -28.82 -6.08 33.42
N THR A 219 -30.12 -6.19 33.18
CA THR A 219 -31.15 -6.52 34.20
C THR A 219 -31.56 -7.98 34.05
N THR A 220 -31.22 -8.84 35.00
CA THR A 220 -31.54 -10.29 34.97
C THR A 220 -32.76 -10.55 35.85
N THR A 221 -33.83 -11.12 35.28
CA THR A 221 -34.96 -11.67 36.02
C THR A 221 -34.89 -13.18 35.89
N GLU A 222 -34.58 -13.89 37.00
CA GLU A 222 -34.62 -15.33 37.01
C GLU A 222 -36.06 -15.81 37.12
N THR A 223 -36.49 -16.65 36.19
CA THR A 223 -37.64 -17.54 36.34
C THR A 223 -37.12 -18.96 36.13
N THR A 224 -37.11 -19.73 37.23
CA THR A 224 -36.62 -21.10 37.28
C THR A 224 -37.57 -22.03 36.56
N THR A 225 -37.13 -22.76 35.54
CA THR A 225 -37.66 -24.09 35.21
C THR A 225 -36.60 -24.91 34.49
N ALA A 226 -36.11 -25.93 35.18
CA ALA A 226 -35.54 -27.21 34.82
C ALA A 226 -34.62 -27.40 33.59
N GLU A 227 -33.40 -27.83 33.94
CA GLU A 227 -32.52 -28.80 33.31
C GLU A 227 -31.98 -28.56 31.89
N THR A 228 -30.72 -28.12 31.83
CA THR A 228 -29.66 -28.77 31.04
C THR A 228 -28.31 -28.20 31.50
N THR A 229 -27.41 -29.09 31.90
CA THR A 229 -26.03 -28.82 32.36
C THR A 229 -25.15 -28.19 31.30
N THR A 230 -24.53 -27.05 31.63
CA THR A 230 -23.30 -26.61 30.92
C THR A 230 -22.42 -25.89 31.97
N GLU A 231 -21.22 -26.39 32.20
CA GLU A 231 -20.24 -25.79 33.09
C GLU A 231 -19.77 -24.45 32.55
N THR A 232 -19.87 -23.41 33.40
CA THR A 232 -19.20 -22.12 33.13
C THR A 232 -18.41 -21.73 34.36
N THR A 233 -17.10 -21.67 34.25
CA THR A 233 -16.18 -21.25 35.32
C THR A 233 -16.26 -19.74 35.47
N ALA A 234 -16.77 -19.23 36.56
CA ALA A 234 -16.75 -17.83 36.92
C ALA A 234 -15.62 -17.57 37.92
N THR A 235 -14.79 -16.57 37.64
CA THR A 235 -13.80 -16.07 38.62
C THR A 235 -14.38 -14.85 39.32
N GLU A 236 -14.67 -14.97 40.61
CA GLU A 236 -15.10 -13.83 41.44
C GLU A 236 -13.89 -12.99 41.88
N THR A 237 -14.01 -11.68 41.73
CA THR A 237 -13.15 -10.72 42.43
C THR A 237 -14.06 -9.85 43.29
N THR A 238 -14.04 -10.07 44.63
CA THR A 238 -14.76 -9.29 45.60
C THR A 238 -13.97 -8.04 45.98
N THR A 239 -14.61 -6.86 45.88
CA THR A 239 -14.17 -5.65 46.59
C THR A 239 -15.34 -5.16 47.41
N GLU A 240 -15.20 -5.24 48.76
CA GLU A 240 -16.17 -4.70 49.69
C GLU A 240 -16.07 -3.18 49.80
N THR A 241 -17.20 -2.50 49.69
CA THR A 241 -17.44 -1.21 50.39
C THR A 241 -18.94 -1.01 50.61
N SER A 242 -19.25 -0.64 51.84
CA SER A 242 -20.52 -0.62 52.54
C SER A 242 -21.67 0.16 51.91
N THR A 243 -22.90 -0.40 52.25
CA THR A 243 -24.21 0.25 52.43
C THR A 243 -24.79 1.10 51.33
N GLU A 244 -25.64 0.44 50.49
CA GLU A 244 -27.03 0.86 50.25
C GLU A 244 -27.70 -0.20 49.37
N THR A 245 -28.93 -0.58 49.72
CA THR A 245 -29.69 -1.62 49.02
C THR A 245 -30.13 -1.12 47.67
N THR A 246 -29.46 -1.57 46.60
CA THR A 246 -29.88 -1.31 45.23
C THR A 246 -30.47 -2.59 44.66
N VAL A 247 -31.78 -2.56 44.39
CA VAL A 247 -32.44 -3.63 43.63
C VAL A 247 -32.06 -3.51 42.17
N THR A 248 -31.24 -4.43 41.68
CA THR A 248 -30.86 -4.47 40.28
C THR A 248 -31.78 -5.43 39.53
N THR A 249 -32.59 -4.89 38.64
CA THR A 249 -33.44 -5.70 37.75
C THR A 249 -32.67 -5.89 36.43
N VAL A 250 -32.33 -7.13 36.08
CA VAL A 250 -31.64 -7.45 34.82
C VAL A 250 -32.66 -7.97 33.81
N THR A 251 -32.89 -7.22 32.75
CA THR A 251 -33.71 -7.66 31.60
C THR A 251 -32.81 -8.20 30.52
N VAL A 252 -32.82 -9.51 30.31
CA VAL A 252 -32.11 -10.14 29.17
C VAL A 252 -33.04 -10.09 27.99
N THR A 253 -32.71 -9.20 27.02
CA THR A 253 -33.33 -9.22 25.71
C THR A 253 -32.46 -10.09 24.82
N THR A 254 -32.90 -11.33 24.56
CA THR A 254 -32.25 -12.20 23.58
C THR A 254 -32.56 -11.64 22.17
N THR A 255 -31.74 -10.79 21.67
CA THR A 255 -31.77 -10.44 20.25
C THR A 255 -31.15 -11.61 19.48
N THR A 256 -31.96 -12.40 18.82
CA THR A 256 -31.49 -13.36 17.84
C THR A 256 -30.98 -12.52 16.69
N THR A 257 -29.71 -12.16 16.72
CA THR A 257 -29.02 -11.62 15.56
C THR A 257 -28.88 -12.79 14.58
N THR A 258 -29.72 -12.83 13.57
CA THR A 258 -29.41 -13.59 12.38
C THR A 258 -28.16 -12.90 11.84
N THR A 259 -26.99 -13.44 12.12
CA THR A 259 -25.76 -13.08 11.43
C THR A 259 -26.01 -13.48 10.00
N THR A 260 -26.47 -12.57 9.15
CA THR A 260 -26.16 -12.65 7.76
C THR A 260 -24.64 -12.48 7.76
N GLU A 261 -23.93 -13.58 7.54
CA GLU A 261 -22.55 -13.59 7.12
C GLU A 261 -22.39 -12.47 6.10
N PRO A 262 -21.45 -11.51 6.28
CA PRO A 262 -21.22 -10.51 5.22
C PRO A 262 -21.00 -11.33 3.96
N GLU A 263 -21.77 -11.02 2.91
CA GLU A 263 -21.56 -11.64 1.60
C GLU A 263 -20.11 -11.35 1.25
N THR A 264 -19.24 -12.34 1.45
CA THR A 264 -17.89 -12.30 0.94
C THR A 264 -18.01 -12.01 -0.55
N PRO A 265 -17.27 -11.03 -1.09
CA PRO A 265 -17.33 -10.75 -2.51
C PRO A 265 -17.02 -12.05 -3.24
N SER A 266 -18.04 -12.63 -3.89
CA SER A 266 -17.89 -13.84 -4.66
C SER A 266 -17.12 -13.47 -5.91
N TYR A 267 -15.87 -13.87 -5.96
CA TYR A 267 -15.06 -13.74 -7.17
C TYR A 267 -15.66 -14.62 -8.28
N PRO A 268 -15.96 -14.07 -9.45
CA PRO A 268 -16.35 -14.89 -10.57
C PRO A 268 -15.25 -15.89 -10.92
N LYS A 269 -15.64 -17.08 -11.40
CA LYS A 269 -14.67 -18.11 -11.80
C LYS A 269 -13.69 -17.56 -12.83
N GLY A 270 -12.39 -17.58 -12.51
CA GLY A 270 -11.31 -17.10 -13.34
C GLY A 270 -10.96 -15.61 -13.21
N ASP A 271 -11.76 -14.82 -12.52
CA ASP A 271 -11.53 -13.40 -12.23
C ASP A 271 -10.97 -13.26 -10.80
N LEU A 272 -9.66 -13.26 -10.66
CA LEU A 272 -8.98 -13.34 -9.36
C LEU A 272 -8.72 -11.96 -8.74
N ASP A 273 -8.74 -10.89 -9.55
CA ASP A 273 -8.58 -9.52 -9.09
C ASP A 273 -9.92 -8.75 -9.00
N ASN A 274 -11.02 -9.43 -9.42
CA ASN A 274 -12.40 -8.95 -9.36
C ASN A 274 -12.63 -7.64 -10.16
N ASP A 275 -11.92 -7.49 -11.28
CA ASP A 275 -12.07 -6.33 -12.19
C ASP A 275 -13.20 -6.50 -13.21
N GLY A 276 -13.85 -7.66 -13.20
CA GLY A 276 -14.96 -8.06 -14.10
C GLY A 276 -14.48 -8.58 -15.45
N LYS A 277 -13.20 -8.86 -15.61
CA LYS A 277 -12.61 -9.50 -16.80
C LYS A 277 -11.88 -10.77 -16.39
N ILE A 278 -11.58 -11.58 -17.36
CA ILE A 278 -10.68 -12.71 -17.21
C ILE A 278 -9.58 -12.51 -18.24
N ASP A 279 -8.41 -12.16 -17.78
CA ASP A 279 -7.28 -11.83 -18.63
C ASP A 279 -5.94 -12.36 -18.08
N THR A 280 -4.84 -11.77 -18.54
CA THR A 280 -3.51 -12.24 -18.15
C THR A 280 -3.14 -11.92 -16.69
N SER A 281 -3.83 -10.98 -16.06
CA SER A 281 -3.62 -10.62 -14.65
C SER A 281 -4.08 -11.77 -13.74
N ASP A 282 -5.23 -12.36 -14.06
CA ASP A 282 -5.80 -13.48 -13.32
C ASP A 282 -4.98 -14.76 -13.47
N ILE A 283 -4.55 -15.03 -14.71
CA ILE A 283 -3.67 -16.17 -15.00
C ILE A 283 -2.39 -16.06 -14.17
N PHE A 284 -1.86 -14.85 -14.11
CA PHE A 284 -0.65 -14.58 -13.33
C PHE A 284 -0.89 -14.80 -11.82
N ALA A 285 -2.00 -14.30 -11.27
CA ALA A 285 -2.36 -14.52 -9.87
C ALA A 285 -2.47 -16.02 -9.54
N ALA A 286 -3.10 -16.80 -10.41
CA ALA A 286 -3.16 -18.26 -10.29
C ALA A 286 -1.78 -18.94 -10.34
N MET A 287 -0.90 -18.51 -11.25
CA MET A 287 0.48 -19.01 -11.34
C MET A 287 1.28 -18.71 -10.07
N VAL A 288 1.13 -17.53 -9.52
CA VAL A 288 1.77 -17.14 -8.25
C VAL A 288 1.29 -18.05 -7.12
N TYR A 289 -0.02 -18.27 -7.00
CA TYR A 289 -0.58 -19.15 -6.00
C TYR A 289 0.01 -20.56 -6.09
N VAL A 290 0.02 -21.15 -7.29
CA VAL A 290 0.57 -22.51 -7.52
C VAL A 290 2.05 -22.58 -7.17
N ALA A 291 2.83 -21.57 -7.55
CA ALA A 291 4.26 -21.49 -7.24
C ALA A 291 4.53 -21.44 -5.73
N TYR A 292 3.76 -20.64 -4.99
CA TYR A 292 3.88 -20.51 -3.54
C TYR A 292 3.48 -21.80 -2.84
N LYS A 293 2.34 -22.38 -3.22
CA LYS A 293 1.86 -23.66 -2.70
C LYS A 293 2.89 -24.77 -2.94
N GLY A 294 3.46 -24.85 -4.14
CA GLY A 294 4.51 -25.80 -4.48
C GLY A 294 5.80 -25.63 -3.67
N ALA A 295 6.09 -24.41 -3.21
CA ALA A 295 7.20 -24.09 -2.33
C ALA A 295 6.88 -24.27 -0.83
N GLY A 296 5.64 -24.62 -0.46
CA GLY A 296 5.19 -24.71 0.93
C GLY A 296 5.06 -23.34 1.62
N LEU A 297 4.86 -22.28 0.84
CA LEU A 297 4.73 -20.90 1.31
C LEU A 297 3.28 -20.42 1.23
N ASP A 298 2.93 -19.44 2.05
CA ASP A 298 1.64 -18.75 1.95
C ASP A 298 1.69 -17.75 0.79
N SER A 299 0.69 -17.81 -0.10
CA SER A 299 0.57 -16.89 -1.24
C SER A 299 -0.15 -15.59 -0.87
N GLY A 300 -0.78 -15.52 0.30
CA GLY A 300 -1.69 -14.44 0.69
C GLY A 300 -3.02 -14.41 -0.07
N ALA A 301 -3.29 -15.41 -0.93
CA ALA A 301 -4.56 -15.51 -1.64
C ALA A 301 -5.70 -15.84 -0.67
N THR A 302 -6.83 -15.15 -0.81
CA THR A 302 -8.02 -15.42 0.00
C THR A 302 -8.68 -16.74 -0.41
N PRO A 303 -9.49 -17.37 0.47
CA PRO A 303 -10.24 -18.58 0.12
C PRO A 303 -11.13 -18.39 -1.12
N GLU A 304 -11.70 -17.20 -1.33
CA GLU A 304 -12.53 -16.86 -2.46
C GLU A 304 -11.72 -16.77 -3.77
N GLN A 305 -10.52 -16.18 -3.72
CA GLN A 305 -9.60 -16.17 -4.87
C GLN A 305 -9.14 -17.57 -5.23
N ILE A 306 -8.86 -18.40 -4.24
CA ILE A 306 -8.49 -19.80 -4.45
C ILE A 306 -9.64 -20.56 -5.11
N ALA A 307 -10.89 -20.35 -4.66
CA ALA A 307 -12.07 -20.96 -5.26
C ALA A 307 -12.35 -20.45 -6.67
N ALA A 308 -12.07 -19.19 -6.97
CA ALA A 308 -12.17 -18.62 -8.32
C ALA A 308 -11.10 -19.19 -9.27
N ALA A 309 -9.92 -19.52 -8.75
CA ALA A 309 -8.81 -20.09 -9.51
C ALA A 309 -8.94 -21.61 -9.77
N ASP A 310 -9.78 -22.32 -9.02
CA ASP A 310 -10.08 -23.74 -9.21
C ASP A 310 -11.08 -23.88 -10.37
N ILE A 311 -10.54 -23.93 -11.60
CA ILE A 311 -11.34 -23.85 -12.82
C ILE A 311 -12.05 -25.16 -13.12
N ASP A 312 -11.44 -26.31 -12.85
CA ASP A 312 -12.06 -27.61 -13.08
C ASP A 312 -12.88 -28.12 -11.89
N GLY A 313 -12.74 -27.47 -10.71
CA GLY A 313 -13.52 -27.78 -9.51
C GLY A 313 -13.05 -29.03 -8.78
N ASP A 314 -11.79 -29.44 -8.95
CA ASP A 314 -11.21 -30.62 -8.30
C ASP A 314 -10.78 -30.36 -6.84
N GLY A 315 -10.91 -29.10 -6.37
CA GLY A 315 -10.54 -28.62 -5.03
C GLY A 315 -9.06 -28.30 -4.90
N LYS A 316 -8.34 -28.19 -6.01
CA LYS A 316 -6.95 -27.76 -6.05
C LYS A 316 -6.81 -26.67 -7.10
N VAL A 317 -5.83 -25.84 -6.91
CA VAL A 317 -5.35 -24.94 -7.95
C VAL A 317 -3.96 -25.40 -8.36
N ASP A 318 -3.83 -25.80 -9.62
CA ASP A 318 -2.58 -26.32 -10.17
C ASP A 318 -2.36 -25.91 -11.65
N SER A 319 -1.47 -26.58 -12.34
CA SER A 319 -1.15 -26.25 -13.73
C SER A 319 -2.31 -26.51 -14.70
N THR A 320 -3.29 -27.34 -14.33
CA THR A 320 -4.45 -27.65 -15.15
C THR A 320 -5.38 -26.44 -15.23
N ASP A 321 -5.62 -25.80 -14.08
CA ASP A 321 -6.42 -24.58 -14.00
C ASP A 321 -5.79 -23.44 -14.79
N ILE A 322 -4.48 -23.27 -14.65
CA ILE A 322 -3.72 -22.26 -15.41
C ILE A 322 -3.86 -22.52 -16.93
N TYR A 323 -3.82 -23.78 -17.35
CA TYR A 323 -4.02 -24.15 -18.76
C TYR A 323 -5.43 -23.75 -19.23
N TYR A 324 -6.48 -24.03 -18.45
CA TYR A 324 -7.84 -23.66 -18.79
C TYR A 324 -8.03 -22.14 -18.85
N MET A 325 -7.44 -21.39 -17.93
CA MET A 325 -7.45 -19.93 -17.96
C MET A 325 -6.75 -19.36 -19.20
N LEU A 326 -5.57 -19.88 -19.54
CA LEU A 326 -4.85 -19.50 -20.76
C LEU A 326 -5.68 -19.78 -22.01
N TYR A 327 -6.32 -20.97 -22.07
CA TYR A 327 -7.15 -21.36 -23.22
C TYR A 327 -8.40 -20.48 -23.34
N TYR A 328 -9.05 -20.16 -22.22
CA TYR A 328 -10.18 -19.24 -22.17
C TYR A 328 -9.81 -17.85 -22.72
N VAL A 329 -8.72 -17.26 -22.20
CA VAL A 329 -8.24 -15.94 -22.62
C VAL A 329 -7.84 -15.93 -24.10
N ALA A 330 -7.18 -16.97 -24.58
CA ALA A 330 -6.80 -17.09 -25.99
C ALA A 330 -8.01 -17.13 -26.93
N LEU A 331 -9.05 -17.89 -26.58
CA LEU A 331 -10.29 -17.98 -27.37
C LEU A 331 -11.05 -16.64 -27.37
N HIS A 332 -11.15 -15.96 -26.23
CA HIS A 332 -11.77 -14.64 -26.13
C HIS A 332 -10.98 -13.57 -26.90
N GLY A 333 -9.66 -13.61 -26.83
CA GLY A 333 -8.80 -12.75 -27.63
C GLY A 333 -8.94 -12.96 -29.14
N ALA A 334 -9.32 -14.18 -29.56
CA ALA A 334 -9.67 -14.51 -30.94
C ALA A 334 -11.12 -14.14 -31.31
N GLY A 335 -11.88 -13.49 -30.41
CA GLY A 335 -13.26 -13.06 -30.63
C GLY A 335 -14.30 -14.18 -30.47
N GLN A 336 -13.94 -15.32 -29.89
CA GLN A 336 -14.87 -16.39 -29.61
C GLN A 336 -15.55 -16.18 -28.25
N LYS A 337 -16.86 -16.41 -28.18
CA LYS A 337 -17.61 -16.41 -26.91
C LYS A 337 -17.70 -17.87 -26.44
N VAL A 338 -16.90 -18.18 -25.43
CA VAL A 338 -16.86 -19.53 -24.83
C VAL A 338 -17.25 -19.45 -23.35
N SER A 339 -17.80 -20.55 -22.82
CA SER A 339 -18.03 -20.73 -21.38
C SER A 339 -16.92 -21.61 -20.79
N TRP A 340 -16.84 -21.62 -19.46
CA TRP A 340 -15.94 -22.53 -18.75
C TRP A 340 -16.22 -24.00 -19.06
N ASP A 341 -17.51 -24.41 -19.17
CA ASP A 341 -17.87 -25.77 -19.51
C ASP A 341 -17.29 -26.22 -20.88
N TYR A 342 -17.20 -25.29 -21.84
CA TYR A 342 -16.56 -25.56 -23.12
C TYR A 342 -15.04 -25.71 -23.02
N VAL A 343 -14.43 -24.94 -22.14
CA VAL A 343 -12.95 -24.91 -21.96
C VAL A 343 -12.47 -26.17 -21.23
N ILE A 344 -13.28 -26.66 -20.27
CA ILE A 344 -12.95 -27.82 -19.41
C ILE A 344 -13.31 -29.16 -20.12
N SER A 345 -14.22 -29.15 -21.12
CA SER A 345 -14.66 -30.36 -21.85
C SER A 345 -13.63 -30.82 -22.89
#